data_de03c48d779b82f60e09212b38fc11ea
#
_entry.id   de03c48d779b82f60e09212b38fc11ea
#
_cell.length_a   1.000
_cell.length_b   1.000
_cell.length_c   1.000
_cell.angle_alpha   90.00
_cell.angle_beta   90.00
_cell.angle_gamma   90.00
#
_symmetry.space_group_name_H-M   'P 1'
#
loop_
_entity.id
_entity.type
_entity.pdbx_description
1 polymer ?
#
loop_
_entity_poly.entity_id
_entity_poly.type
_entity_poly.pdbx_seq_one_letter_code
_entity_poly.pdbx_strand_id
1 'polypeptide(L)' 'MAREIRIYTTPTCPYCAIAKKFLDDNGVKYQEFNIVEDKTAREEMKNKCKSLAVPTLCFDNEVMVGFDEAELRKKLEL' A
#
# COMPACT_ATOMS: atom_id res chain seq x y z
N MET A 1 -14.14 7.65 -10.23
CA MET A 1 -14.29 6.24 -9.90
C MET A 1 -13.37 5.88 -8.76
N ALA A 2 -13.86 5.09 -7.82
CA ALA A 2 -13.04 4.66 -6.70
C ALA A 2 -12.04 3.62 -7.17
N ARG A 3 -10.76 3.88 -6.95
CA ARG A 3 -9.73 2.90 -7.21
C ARG A 3 -9.59 2.03 -5.97
N GLU A 4 -9.45 0.75 -6.17
CA GLU A 4 -9.18 -0.17 -5.09
C GLU A 4 -7.70 -0.15 -4.79
N ILE A 5 -7.35 0.29 -3.59
CA ILE A 5 -5.97 0.40 -3.15
C ILE A 5 -5.73 -0.61 -2.03
N ARG A 6 -4.67 -1.39 -2.16
CA ARG A 6 -4.24 -2.33 -1.14
C ARG A 6 -2.88 -1.91 -0.64
N ILE A 7 -2.76 -1.81 0.67
CA ILE A 7 -1.47 -1.51 1.29
C ILE A 7 -1.04 -2.69 2.15
N TYR A 8 0.14 -3.19 1.88
CA TYR A 8 0.73 -4.30 2.63
C TYR A 8 1.73 -3.73 3.61
N THR A 9 1.53 -4.03 4.88
CA THR A 9 2.28 -3.40 5.97
C THR A 9 2.81 -4.43 6.96
N THR A 10 3.71 -3.95 7.84
CA THR A 10 4.08 -4.68 9.05
C THR A 10 3.90 -3.75 10.26
N PRO A 11 3.69 -4.31 11.47
CA PRO A 11 3.48 -3.48 12.66
C PRO A 11 4.65 -2.57 13.03
N THR A 12 5.85 -2.91 12.56
CA THR A 12 7.08 -2.20 12.94
C THR A 12 7.60 -1.27 11.85
N CYS A 13 6.84 -1.08 10.79
CA CYS A 13 7.28 -0.25 9.66
C CYS A 13 6.84 1.20 9.84
N PRO A 14 7.75 2.14 10.08
CA PRO A 14 7.37 3.56 10.24
C PRO A 14 6.81 4.18 8.96
N TYR A 15 7.31 3.77 7.81
CA TYR A 15 6.79 4.29 6.53
C TYR A 15 5.40 3.79 6.23
N CYS A 16 5.03 2.62 6.75
CA CYS A 16 3.66 2.12 6.60
C CYS A 16 2.66 3.04 7.31
N ALA A 17 3.01 3.49 8.51
CA ALA A 17 2.18 4.42 9.26
C ALA A 17 2.05 5.77 8.53
N ILE A 18 3.15 6.26 7.96
CA ILE A 18 3.16 7.51 7.20
C ILE A 18 2.28 7.38 5.96
N ALA A 19 2.39 6.27 5.25
CA ALA A 19 1.58 6.03 4.06
C ALA A 19 0.09 5.97 4.39
N LYS A 20 -0.28 5.28 5.46
CA LYS A 20 -1.67 5.20 5.90
C LYS A 20 -2.21 6.56 6.28
N LYS A 21 -1.43 7.32 7.03
CA LYS A 21 -1.84 8.66 7.43
C LYS A 21 -2.06 9.56 6.21
N PHE A 22 -1.18 9.48 5.23
CA PHE A 22 -1.33 10.24 3.99
C PHE A 22 -2.65 9.90 3.29
N LEU A 23 -2.97 8.62 3.18
CA LEU A 23 -4.20 8.20 2.55
C LEU A 23 -5.43 8.66 3.33
N ASP A 24 -5.39 8.54 4.65
CA ASP A 24 -6.47 9.00 5.52
C ASP A 24 -6.68 10.51 5.43
N ASP A 25 -5.59 11.26 5.45
CA ASP A 25 -5.65 12.73 5.39
C ASP A 25 -6.24 13.25 4.07
N ASN A 26 -6.08 12.48 3.00
CA ASN A 26 -6.61 12.83 1.69
C ASN A 26 -7.96 12.17 1.39
N GLY A 27 -8.55 11.51 2.37
CA GLY A 27 -9.85 10.87 2.21
C GLY A 27 -9.87 9.68 1.25
N VAL A 28 -8.73 9.06 1.06
CA VAL A 28 -8.58 7.92 0.16
C VAL A 28 -8.91 6.63 0.91
N LYS A 29 -9.79 5.83 0.33
CA LYS A 29 -10.14 4.53 0.91
C LYS A 29 -9.13 3.48 0.45
N TYR A 30 -8.73 2.62 1.37
CA TYR A 30 -7.76 1.57 1.09
C TYR A 30 -8.03 0.37 1.97
N GLN A 31 -7.46 -0.77 1.58
CA GLN A 31 -7.47 -1.97 2.39
C GLN A 31 -6.05 -2.22 2.90
N GLU A 32 -5.94 -2.40 4.20
CA GLU A 32 -4.66 -2.67 4.83
C GLU A 32 -4.52 -4.16 5.12
N PHE A 33 -3.37 -4.71 4.79
CA PHE A 33 -3.05 -6.11 5.07
C PHE A 33 -1.75 -6.19 5.86
N ASN A 34 -1.82 -6.80 7.03
CA ASN A 34 -0.63 -7.06 7.85
C ASN A 34 -0.02 -8.39 7.40
N ILE A 35 1.10 -8.31 6.69
CA ILE A 35 1.72 -9.50 6.10
C ILE A 35 2.39 -10.40 7.12
N VAL A 36 2.55 -9.94 8.36
CA VAL A 36 3.08 -10.78 9.43
C VAL A 36 2.01 -11.74 9.93
N GLU A 37 0.77 -11.26 10.05
CA GLU A 37 -0.34 -12.06 10.54
C GLU A 37 -1.09 -12.78 9.43
N ASP A 38 -1.12 -12.21 8.24
CA ASP A 38 -1.90 -12.74 7.12
C ASP A 38 -0.97 -13.33 6.06
N LYS A 39 -0.86 -14.64 6.06
CA LYS A 39 -0.02 -15.36 5.10
C LYS A 39 -0.54 -15.24 3.67
N THR A 40 -1.85 -15.21 3.50
CA THR A 40 -2.47 -15.06 2.19
C THR A 40 -2.12 -13.71 1.58
N ALA A 41 -2.21 -12.65 2.38
CA ALA A 41 -1.82 -11.31 1.93
C ALA A 41 -0.34 -11.26 1.58
N ARG A 42 0.51 -11.90 2.37
CA ARG A 42 1.94 -11.97 2.09
C ARG A 42 2.22 -12.65 0.75
N GLU A 43 1.53 -13.74 0.47
CA GLU A 43 1.68 -14.44 -0.80
C GLU A 43 1.16 -13.61 -1.96
N GLU A 44 0.04 -12.91 -1.78
CA GLU A 44 -0.47 -12.00 -2.80
C GLU A 44 0.51 -10.89 -3.10
N MET A 45 1.11 -10.30 -2.07
CA MET A 45 2.12 -9.27 -2.25
C MET A 45 3.30 -9.79 -3.05
N LYS A 46 3.77 -10.98 -2.74
CA LYS A 46 4.89 -11.61 -3.43
C LYS A 46 4.54 -11.96 -4.88
N ASN A 47 3.36 -12.55 -5.11
CA ASN A 47 2.98 -13.06 -6.41
C ASN A 47 2.38 -12.01 -7.33
N LYS A 48 1.50 -11.15 -6.81
CA LYS A 48 0.82 -10.14 -7.62
C LYS A 48 1.59 -8.83 -7.69
N CYS A 49 2.12 -8.38 -6.56
CA CYS A 49 2.86 -7.12 -6.50
C CYS A 49 4.35 -7.32 -6.72
N LYS A 50 4.81 -8.57 -6.72
CA LYS A 50 6.22 -8.95 -6.94
C LYS A 50 7.18 -8.19 -6.03
N SER A 51 6.78 -7.97 -4.80
CA SER A 51 7.55 -7.22 -3.83
C SER A 51 7.55 -7.93 -2.48
N LEU A 52 8.65 -7.80 -1.77
CA LEU A 52 8.77 -8.28 -0.38
C LEU A 52 9.03 -7.11 0.57
N ALA A 53 9.13 -5.90 0.05
CA ALA A 53 9.38 -4.71 0.85
C ALA A 53 8.06 -4.10 1.34
N VAL A 54 8.09 -3.47 2.48
CA VAL A 54 6.94 -2.75 3.03
C VAL A 54 7.31 -1.28 3.23
N PRO A 55 6.37 -0.35 3.05
CA PRO A 55 5.01 -0.61 2.56
C PRO A 55 4.99 -0.90 1.06
N THR A 56 4.10 -1.77 0.65
CA THR A 56 3.81 -1.99 -0.77
C THR A 56 2.37 -1.58 -1.01
N LEU A 57 2.17 -0.67 -1.95
CA LEU A 57 0.84 -0.22 -2.33
C LEU A 57 0.50 -0.81 -3.70
N CYS A 58 -0.59 -1.53 -3.76
CA CYS A 58 -1.04 -2.17 -4.99
C CYS A 58 -2.30 -1.49 -5.47
N PHE A 59 -2.23 -0.92 -6.67
CA PHE A 59 -3.37 -0.33 -7.36
C PHE A 59 -3.92 -1.35 -8.36
N ASP A 60 -4.94 -0.97 -9.09
CA ASP A 60 -5.56 -1.90 -10.03
C ASP A 60 -4.57 -2.49 -11.03
N ASN A 61 -3.70 -1.65 -11.60
CA ASN A 61 -2.74 -2.07 -12.60
C ASN A 61 -1.30 -1.67 -12.29
N GLU A 62 -1.07 -1.07 -11.14
CA GLU A 62 0.23 -0.54 -10.77
C GLU A 62 0.63 -0.95 -9.37
N VAL A 63 1.91 -1.00 -9.13
CA VAL A 63 2.48 -1.32 -7.82
C VAL A 63 3.50 -0.25 -7.45
N MET A 64 3.41 0.23 -6.21
CA MET A 64 4.42 1.13 -5.67
C MET A 64 5.07 0.47 -4.47
N VAL A 65 6.39 0.35 -4.49
CA VAL A 65 7.17 -0.21 -3.39
C VAL A 65 7.78 0.93 -2.59
N GLY A 66 7.55 0.90 -1.28
CA GLY A 66 7.96 1.98 -0.41
C GLY A 66 6.97 3.14 -0.46
N PHE A 67 7.24 4.20 0.29
CA PHE A 67 6.40 5.39 0.32
C PHE A 67 7.09 6.55 -0.38
N ASP A 68 6.46 7.02 -1.45
CA ASP A 68 6.89 8.24 -2.17
C ASP A 68 5.65 9.11 -2.34
N GLU A 69 5.60 10.21 -1.59
CA GLU A 69 4.45 11.09 -1.58
C GLU A 69 4.16 11.67 -2.97
N ALA A 70 5.20 12.09 -3.68
CA ALA A 70 5.04 12.68 -5.00
C ALA A 70 4.45 11.69 -5.99
N GLU A 71 4.97 10.47 -6.01
CA GLU A 71 4.46 9.41 -6.88
C GLU A 71 3.04 9.01 -6.49
N LEU A 72 2.77 8.93 -5.19
CA LEU A 72 1.46 8.55 -4.70
C LEU A 72 0.41 9.61 -5.07
N ARG A 73 0.74 10.89 -4.93
CA ARG A 73 -0.15 11.97 -5.36
C ARG A 73 -0.45 11.88 -6.85
N LYS A 74 0.56 11.60 -7.64
CA LYS A 74 0.45 11.47 -9.08
C LYS A 74 -0.48 10.32 -9.46
N LYS A 75 -0.29 9.15 -8.83
CA LYS A 75 -1.10 7.97 -9.10
C LYS A 75 -2.55 8.13 -8.65
N LEU A 76 -2.78 8.90 -7.60
CA LEU A 76 -4.12 9.15 -7.07
C LEU A 76 -4.76 10.42 -7.65
N GLU A 77 -4.04 11.13 -8.50
CA GLU A 77 -4.53 12.37 -9.11
C GLU A 77 -4.88 13.46 -8.08
N LEU A 78 -4.07 13.53 -7.04
CA LEU A 78 -4.24 14.53 -5.98
C LEU A 78 -3.50 15.83 -6.27
#